data_3b94a6b6f2706c03dae3cdf263c24186
#
_entry.id   3b94a6b6f2706c03dae3cdf263c24186
#
_cell.length_a   1.000
_cell.length_b   1.000
_cell.length_c   1.000
_cell.angle_alpha   90.00
_cell.angle_beta   90.00
_cell.angle_gamma   90.00
#
_symmetry.space_group_name_H-M   'P 1'
#
loop_
_entity.id
_entity.type
_entity.pdbx_description
1 polymer ?
#
loop_
_entity_poly.entity_id
_entity_poly.type
_entity_poly.pdbx_seq_one_letter_code
_entity_poly.pdbx_strand_id
1 'polypeptide(L)'
;MKRLFLLSFAIGVLLAACKETTDQVDALAFKAQSGDKWGLISTDNGEALVPSDTWELQPTTVVNGMFALPDGKGFYQLYELKQPYSPVTPRRFARIGHFFEEVTLAQETPQTPILIIDRKGNTVSSTGQYPQYDIALAHNFREGRALFATREGKYGYLDRKGNIVIPPLYDHAYDFYDGVALVGIDNRQGEIGYQLINPNGKNVLSIQLSNCLLDPHFSNGLLMFRNLNTHQCCYMDKAGIPFICLPEEVKESYAFKHEIAVFQTATGTGVIDPVGYTLIAARYEDVLIAGKSRTALKHNGYWNIATVTGVPLCDFQYDSIGCYHHRLAVARKQEKYLFIGQDGQPADAGRYARIAEDLTARQEVPQVFIRQDKNGIDPSTEVEIPKSPASVPQQASPKHADIPETKVPARSVIGTNEWQKTSKKNPFYEEAQKVLSGKLDETDAERRRTILNYMEHLRTSYTTKDIDFLEQLFSENALIIVGTVVRTNPRTENGYLSPSQVIYNVKSKRQYLERLKQVFQANKKIGLTFSDFHIMRHPTQPGIYGVSLRQGYSSDLYSDDGYLFLLWDFRDENAPQIHVRTWQPSLQEDNTQLPEEAVFNIRNFNLQ
;
A
#
# COMPACT_ATOMS: atom_id res chain seq x y z
N MET A 1 9.64 -59.78 -3.97
CA MET A 1 10.41 -58.54 -3.78
C MET A 1 9.92 -57.50 -4.79
N LYS A 2 8.99 -56.69 -4.40
CA LYS A 2 8.47 -55.54 -5.20
C LYS A 2 8.92 -54.28 -4.51
N ARG A 3 9.81 -53.50 -5.17
CA ARG A 3 10.26 -52.18 -4.70
C ARG A 3 9.14 -51.15 -5.02
N LEU A 4 8.64 -50.55 -4.00
CA LEU A 4 7.73 -49.41 -4.05
C LEU A 4 8.56 -48.14 -4.29
N PHE A 5 8.40 -47.45 -5.42
CA PHE A 5 8.91 -46.12 -5.68
C PHE A 5 7.93 -45.10 -5.10
N LEU A 6 8.32 -44.41 -4.04
CA LEU A 6 7.66 -43.20 -3.54
C LEU A 6 8.12 -42.03 -4.40
N LEU A 7 7.24 -41.53 -5.25
CA LEU A 7 7.38 -40.22 -5.90
C LEU A 7 6.93 -39.15 -4.91
N SER A 8 7.85 -38.44 -4.31
CA SER A 8 7.58 -37.20 -3.60
C SER A 8 7.38 -36.08 -4.62
N PHE A 9 6.14 -35.70 -4.79
CA PHE A 9 5.77 -34.47 -5.51
C PHE A 9 6.04 -33.28 -4.57
N ALA A 10 7.20 -32.64 -4.75
CA ALA A 10 7.44 -31.32 -4.17
C ALA A 10 6.67 -30.31 -5.01
N ILE A 11 5.50 -29.90 -4.52
CA ILE A 11 4.81 -28.71 -5.04
C ILE A 11 5.57 -27.51 -4.50
N GLY A 12 6.54 -27.05 -5.27
CA GLY A 12 7.13 -25.75 -5.08
C GLY A 12 6.12 -24.68 -5.47
N VAL A 13 5.41 -24.15 -4.51
CA VAL A 13 4.70 -22.88 -4.69
C VAL A 13 5.79 -21.82 -4.82
N LEU A 14 6.11 -21.45 -6.06
CA LEU A 14 6.85 -20.24 -6.37
C LEU A 14 5.95 -19.06 -5.95
N LEU A 15 6.14 -18.60 -4.72
CA LEU A 15 5.82 -17.24 -4.34
C LEU A 15 6.79 -16.33 -5.12
N ALA A 16 6.40 -15.95 -6.32
CA ALA A 16 6.98 -14.81 -7.00
C ALA A 16 6.54 -13.58 -6.20
N ALA A 17 7.27 -13.27 -5.13
CA ALA A 17 7.21 -11.95 -4.54
C ALA A 17 7.57 -10.99 -5.68
N CYS A 18 6.64 -10.10 -6.07
CA CYS A 18 6.95 -9.00 -6.97
C CYS A 18 8.11 -8.22 -6.34
N LYS A 19 9.28 -8.35 -6.96
CA LYS A 19 10.46 -7.59 -6.57
C LYS A 19 10.16 -6.15 -6.98
N GLU A 20 10.14 -5.25 -6.03
CA GLU A 20 9.92 -3.83 -6.33
C GLU A 20 11.03 -3.33 -7.26
N THR A 21 10.66 -2.44 -8.19
CA THR A 21 11.57 -1.96 -9.24
C THR A 21 12.82 -1.27 -8.68
N THR A 22 12.73 -0.65 -7.51
CA THR A 22 13.88 -0.02 -6.84
C THR A 22 14.93 -1.04 -6.37
N ASP A 23 14.52 -2.24 -5.99
CA ASP A 23 15.43 -3.32 -5.58
C ASP A 23 16.15 -4.01 -6.77
N GLN A 24 15.86 -3.58 -8.01
CA GLN A 24 16.42 -4.15 -9.24
C GLN A 24 17.51 -3.26 -9.85
N VAL A 25 17.73 -2.07 -9.29
CA VAL A 25 18.78 -1.15 -9.75
C VAL A 25 20.11 -1.55 -9.17
N ASP A 26 21.00 -2.09 -9.99
CA ASP A 26 22.31 -2.63 -9.57
C ASP A 26 23.41 -1.57 -9.59
N ALA A 27 23.35 -0.63 -10.54
CA ALA A 27 24.31 0.45 -10.64
C ALA A 27 23.74 1.69 -11.32
N LEU A 28 24.33 2.83 -11.00
CA LEU A 28 24.00 4.14 -11.56
C LEU A 28 25.18 4.70 -12.35
N ALA A 29 24.90 5.48 -13.38
CA ALA A 29 25.92 6.22 -14.06
C ALA A 29 26.43 7.38 -13.18
N PHE A 30 27.76 7.58 -13.15
CA PHE A 30 28.36 8.64 -12.37
C PHE A 30 29.49 9.36 -13.09
N LYS A 31 29.78 10.60 -12.64
CA LYS A 31 30.97 11.37 -13.00
C LYS A 31 31.79 11.66 -11.74
N ALA A 32 33.09 11.43 -11.79
CA ALA A 32 34.00 11.87 -10.75
C ALA A 32 34.09 13.41 -10.68
N GLN A 33 34.62 13.95 -9.60
CA GLN A 33 34.70 15.41 -9.40
C GLN A 33 35.50 16.17 -10.49
N SER A 34 36.52 15.53 -11.03
CA SER A 34 37.43 16.10 -12.03
C SER A 34 37.25 15.52 -13.43
N GLY A 35 36.22 14.69 -13.64
CA GLY A 35 36.02 13.96 -14.89
C GLY A 35 34.81 14.43 -15.69
N ASP A 36 34.97 14.52 -17.01
CA ASP A 36 33.86 14.82 -17.94
C ASP A 36 33.14 13.59 -18.45
N LYS A 37 33.74 12.40 -18.25
CA LYS A 37 33.23 11.12 -18.74
C LYS A 37 32.46 10.36 -17.68
N TRP A 38 31.75 9.34 -18.13
CA TRP A 38 30.87 8.54 -17.31
C TRP A 38 31.46 7.17 -17.00
N GLY A 39 31.13 6.67 -15.82
CA GLY A 39 31.33 5.30 -15.39
C GLY A 39 30.05 4.73 -14.78
N LEU A 40 30.16 3.56 -14.17
CA LEU A 40 29.09 2.90 -13.41
C LEU A 40 29.54 2.65 -11.97
N ILE A 41 28.67 2.95 -11.02
CA ILE A 41 28.91 2.79 -9.60
C ILE A 41 27.80 1.92 -8.99
N SER A 42 28.20 0.94 -8.17
CA SER A 42 27.30 -0.01 -7.50
C SER A 42 26.38 0.69 -6.49
N THR A 43 25.12 0.31 -6.47
CA THR A 43 24.13 0.75 -5.47
C THR A 43 24.15 -0.09 -4.18
N ASP A 44 24.88 -1.21 -4.18
CA ASP A 44 25.02 -2.09 -3.00
C ASP A 44 26.14 -1.63 -2.06
N ASN A 45 27.30 -1.28 -2.62
CA ASN A 45 28.51 -0.98 -1.84
C ASN A 45 29.21 0.34 -2.20
N GLY A 46 28.76 1.06 -3.22
CA GLY A 46 29.37 2.32 -3.65
C GLY A 46 30.69 2.16 -4.42
N GLU A 47 31.06 0.94 -4.83
CA GLU A 47 32.26 0.71 -5.61
C GLU A 47 32.06 1.05 -7.07
N ALA A 48 33.07 1.67 -7.69
CA ALA A 48 33.07 1.91 -9.13
C ALA A 48 33.25 0.59 -9.89
N LEU A 49 32.19 0.11 -10.52
CA LEU A 49 32.19 -1.08 -11.37
C LEU A 49 32.87 -0.80 -12.70
N VAL A 50 32.67 0.41 -13.21
CA VAL A 50 33.32 0.94 -14.41
C VAL A 50 33.86 2.33 -14.08
N PRO A 51 35.15 2.60 -14.30
CA PRO A 51 35.77 3.90 -14.03
C PRO A 51 35.06 5.06 -14.74
N SER A 52 35.04 6.23 -14.11
CA SER A 52 34.35 7.43 -14.64
C SER A 52 35.02 8.10 -15.85
N ASP A 53 36.11 7.55 -16.35
CA ASP A 53 36.81 8.01 -17.57
C ASP A 53 36.51 7.16 -18.79
N THR A 54 35.52 6.23 -18.69
CA THR A 54 35.29 5.20 -19.72
C THR A 54 34.44 5.68 -20.89
N TRP A 55 33.30 6.35 -20.62
CA TRP A 55 32.35 6.69 -21.68
C TRP A 55 32.08 8.20 -21.77
N GLU A 56 32.04 8.71 -23.00
CA GLU A 56 31.71 10.11 -23.30
C GLU A 56 30.23 10.41 -22.99
N LEU A 57 29.34 9.45 -23.26
CA LEU A 57 27.89 9.60 -23.10
C LEU A 57 27.39 8.81 -21.90
N GLN A 58 26.34 9.32 -21.29
CA GLN A 58 25.72 8.74 -20.09
C GLN A 58 25.08 7.40 -20.41
N PRO A 59 25.52 6.28 -19.79
CA PRO A 59 24.79 5.02 -19.83
C PRO A 59 23.44 5.14 -19.11
N THR A 60 22.50 4.28 -19.47
CA THR A 60 21.26 4.15 -18.70
C THR A 60 21.54 3.52 -17.34
N THR A 61 20.60 3.64 -16.40
CA THR A 61 20.61 2.90 -15.15
C THR A 61 20.73 1.40 -15.41
N VAL A 62 21.56 0.71 -14.63
CA VAL A 62 21.70 -0.75 -14.71
C VAL A 62 20.57 -1.39 -13.90
N VAL A 63 19.74 -2.16 -14.57
CA VAL A 63 18.60 -2.86 -13.97
C VAL A 63 18.72 -4.35 -14.26
N ASN A 64 18.73 -5.17 -13.20
CA ASN A 64 18.93 -6.61 -13.31
C ASN A 64 20.14 -6.98 -14.19
N GLY A 65 21.26 -6.27 -14.02
CA GLY A 65 22.50 -6.49 -14.75
C GLY A 65 22.51 -6.04 -16.21
N MET A 66 21.46 -5.34 -16.70
CA MET A 66 21.37 -4.86 -18.06
C MET A 66 21.35 -3.33 -18.14
N PHE A 67 22.01 -2.77 -19.13
CA PHE A 67 22.00 -1.33 -19.41
C PHE A 67 22.17 -1.05 -20.90
N ALA A 68 21.99 0.19 -21.30
CA ALA A 68 22.21 0.62 -22.66
C ALA A 68 23.16 1.83 -22.73
N LEU A 69 23.99 1.85 -23.77
CA LEU A 69 24.89 2.97 -24.08
C LEU A 69 24.38 3.70 -25.31
N PRO A 70 24.24 5.03 -25.28
CA PRO A 70 23.96 5.82 -26.46
C PRO A 70 25.18 5.87 -27.35
N ASP A 71 24.97 5.93 -28.68
CA ASP A 71 26.03 5.98 -29.69
C ASP A 71 26.32 7.41 -30.21
N GLY A 72 25.67 8.43 -29.64
CA GLY A 72 25.77 9.82 -30.05
C GLY A 72 25.05 10.17 -31.37
N LYS A 73 24.42 9.19 -32.01
CA LYS A 73 23.66 9.34 -33.27
C LYS A 73 22.15 9.14 -33.06
N GLY A 74 21.71 9.10 -31.82
CA GLY A 74 20.31 8.92 -31.44
C GLY A 74 19.89 7.45 -31.23
N PHE A 75 20.86 6.52 -31.17
CA PHE A 75 20.61 5.12 -30.94
C PHE A 75 21.34 4.62 -29.70
N TYR A 76 20.86 3.51 -29.17
CA TYR A 76 21.38 2.80 -28.03
C TYR A 76 21.83 1.40 -28.43
N GLN A 77 22.90 0.91 -27.80
CA GLN A 77 23.32 -0.49 -27.86
C GLN A 77 23.11 -1.12 -26.48
N LEU A 78 22.71 -2.39 -26.46
CA LEU A 78 22.44 -3.15 -25.24
C LEU A 78 23.71 -3.79 -24.71
N TYR A 79 23.91 -3.69 -23.39
CA TYR A 79 25.05 -4.25 -22.66
C TYR A 79 24.57 -5.06 -21.44
N GLU A 80 25.37 -6.03 -21.05
CA GLU A 80 25.30 -6.71 -19.77
C GLU A 80 26.40 -6.17 -18.84
N LEU A 81 26.11 -6.06 -17.54
CA LEU A 81 27.09 -5.66 -16.51
C LEU A 81 28.08 -6.81 -16.25
N LYS A 82 28.89 -7.11 -17.26
CA LYS A 82 29.89 -8.19 -17.26
C LYS A 82 31.09 -7.81 -18.13
N GLN A 83 32.29 -8.03 -17.60
CA GLN A 83 33.54 -7.81 -18.35
C GLN A 83 33.77 -8.90 -19.42
N PRO A 84 34.39 -8.56 -20.57
CA PRO A 84 34.62 -7.20 -21.04
C PRO A 84 33.29 -6.55 -21.44
N TYR A 85 33.08 -5.28 -21.10
CA TYR A 85 31.84 -4.55 -21.39
C TYR A 85 31.69 -4.36 -22.91
N SER A 86 31.11 -5.35 -23.57
CA SER A 86 30.85 -5.35 -25.01
C SER A 86 29.35 -5.44 -25.27
N PRO A 87 28.85 -4.88 -26.40
CA PRO A 87 27.45 -5.01 -26.75
C PRO A 87 27.03 -6.48 -26.86
N VAL A 88 25.90 -6.83 -26.24
CA VAL A 88 25.34 -8.20 -26.31
C VAL A 88 24.78 -8.53 -27.69
N THR A 89 24.52 -7.50 -28.51
CA THR A 89 24.03 -7.61 -29.89
C THR A 89 24.57 -6.45 -30.74
N PRO A 90 24.83 -6.66 -32.04
CA PRO A 90 25.18 -5.57 -32.95
C PRO A 90 23.99 -4.64 -33.28
N ARG A 91 22.77 -5.00 -32.90
CA ARG A 91 21.57 -4.20 -33.14
C ARG A 91 21.63 -2.87 -32.40
N ARG A 92 21.00 -1.87 -32.99
CA ARG A 92 20.84 -0.54 -32.41
C ARG A 92 19.35 -0.22 -32.28
N PHE A 93 18.99 0.44 -31.21
CA PHE A 93 17.61 0.80 -30.91
C PHE A 93 17.51 2.31 -30.71
N ALA A 94 16.54 2.97 -31.35
CA ALA A 94 16.23 4.36 -31.06
C ALA A 94 15.66 4.53 -29.63
N ARG A 95 15.00 3.49 -29.11
CA ARG A 95 14.53 3.41 -27.73
C ARG A 95 14.69 1.99 -27.22
N ILE A 96 15.07 1.86 -25.95
CA ILE A 96 15.19 0.58 -25.26
C ILE A 96 14.80 0.79 -23.78
N GLY A 97 14.00 -0.11 -23.25
CA GLY A 97 13.55 -0.07 -21.86
C GLY A 97 14.50 -0.74 -20.89
N HIS A 98 14.26 -0.57 -19.61
CA HIS A 98 14.95 -1.31 -18.56
C HIS A 98 14.40 -2.73 -18.46
N PHE A 99 15.26 -3.66 -18.08
CA PHE A 99 14.90 -5.06 -17.89
C PHE A 99 14.40 -5.29 -16.44
N PHE A 100 13.24 -4.76 -16.11
CA PHE A 100 12.59 -5.09 -14.83
C PHE A 100 12.20 -6.56 -14.77
N GLU A 101 12.03 -7.19 -15.93
CA GLU A 101 11.75 -8.61 -16.12
C GLU A 101 12.75 -9.22 -17.12
N GLU A 102 12.53 -10.48 -17.55
CA GLU A 102 13.41 -11.16 -18.50
C GLU A 102 13.35 -10.58 -19.93
N VAL A 103 12.35 -9.76 -20.20
CA VAL A 103 12.14 -9.06 -21.46
C VAL A 103 11.91 -7.58 -21.24
N THR A 104 12.14 -6.80 -22.28
CA THR A 104 11.82 -5.38 -22.30
C THR A 104 11.28 -4.94 -23.65
N LEU A 105 10.75 -3.73 -23.71
CA LEU A 105 10.36 -3.10 -24.98
C LEU A 105 11.53 -2.39 -25.63
N ALA A 106 11.54 -2.36 -26.97
CA ALA A 106 12.51 -1.64 -27.77
C ALA A 106 11.92 -1.14 -29.10
N GLN A 107 12.52 -0.15 -29.70
CA GLN A 107 12.20 0.31 -31.07
C GLN A 107 13.49 0.56 -31.85
N GLU A 108 13.58 0.05 -33.07
CA GLU A 108 14.73 0.29 -33.94
C GLU A 108 14.73 1.71 -34.48
N THR A 109 13.57 2.23 -34.86
CA THR A 109 13.33 3.65 -35.14
C THR A 109 12.01 4.09 -34.53
N PRO A 110 11.75 5.40 -34.37
CA PRO A 110 10.47 5.85 -33.77
C PRO A 110 9.23 5.44 -34.56
N GLN A 111 9.37 5.14 -35.87
CA GLN A 111 8.26 4.77 -36.77
C GLN A 111 8.04 3.25 -36.86
N THR A 112 8.99 2.44 -36.39
CA THR A 112 8.87 0.98 -36.45
C THR A 112 7.93 0.47 -35.36
N PRO A 113 7.32 -0.73 -35.55
CA PRO A 113 6.59 -1.39 -34.49
C PRO A 113 7.43 -1.54 -33.23
N ILE A 114 6.76 -1.52 -32.07
CA ILE A 114 7.40 -1.75 -30.79
C ILE A 114 7.75 -3.24 -30.70
N LEU A 115 9.00 -3.54 -30.37
CA LEU A 115 9.52 -4.89 -30.21
C LEU A 115 9.51 -5.30 -28.74
N ILE A 116 9.31 -6.57 -28.49
CA ILE A 116 9.65 -7.24 -27.23
C ILE A 116 10.95 -7.98 -27.46
N ILE A 117 11.99 -7.65 -26.70
CA ILE A 117 13.32 -8.25 -26.83
C ILE A 117 13.73 -8.97 -25.54
N ASP A 118 14.51 -10.03 -25.70
CA ASP A 118 15.16 -10.74 -24.59
C ASP A 118 16.48 -10.06 -24.17
N ARG A 119 17.11 -10.57 -23.11
CA ARG A 119 18.40 -10.08 -22.59
C ARG A 119 19.57 -10.21 -23.60
N LYS A 120 19.44 -11.03 -24.64
CA LYS A 120 20.41 -11.16 -25.74
C LYS A 120 20.13 -10.19 -26.89
N GLY A 121 19.06 -9.39 -26.79
CA GLY A 121 18.64 -8.47 -27.84
C GLY A 121 17.90 -9.15 -29.01
N ASN A 122 17.51 -10.44 -28.84
CA ASN A 122 16.68 -11.10 -29.85
C ASN A 122 15.24 -10.65 -29.74
N THR A 123 14.56 -10.51 -30.87
CA THR A 123 13.14 -10.24 -30.89
C THR A 123 12.36 -11.46 -30.47
N VAL A 124 11.62 -11.35 -29.35
CA VAL A 124 10.65 -12.34 -28.89
C VAL A 124 9.35 -12.17 -29.65
N SER A 125 8.92 -10.91 -29.83
CA SER A 125 7.68 -10.56 -30.52
C SER A 125 7.69 -9.09 -30.96
N SER A 126 6.66 -8.69 -31.72
CA SER A 126 6.48 -7.33 -32.19
C SER A 126 5.00 -6.95 -32.23
N THR A 127 4.69 -5.69 -31.91
CA THR A 127 3.32 -5.16 -32.08
C THR A 127 2.87 -5.15 -33.54
N GLY A 128 3.80 -5.24 -34.49
CA GLY A 128 3.52 -5.34 -35.92
C GLY A 128 2.81 -6.63 -36.35
N GLN A 129 2.79 -7.67 -35.50
CA GLN A 129 2.01 -8.91 -35.75
C GLN A 129 0.50 -8.70 -35.61
N TYR A 130 0.07 -7.55 -35.08
CA TYR A 130 -1.34 -7.21 -34.89
C TYR A 130 -1.75 -5.97 -35.70
N PRO A 131 -1.66 -6.01 -37.03
CA PRO A 131 -1.94 -4.84 -37.86
C PRO A 131 -3.38 -4.32 -37.73
N GLN A 132 -4.33 -5.22 -37.35
CA GLN A 132 -5.73 -4.89 -37.16
C GLN A 132 -5.98 -3.94 -35.98
N TYR A 133 -5.06 -3.87 -35.02
CA TYR A 133 -5.21 -3.00 -33.83
C TYR A 133 -4.42 -1.70 -33.94
N ASP A 134 -3.53 -1.55 -34.93
CA ASP A 134 -2.69 -0.38 -35.13
C ASP A 134 -2.10 0.16 -33.79
N ILE A 135 -1.36 -0.72 -33.07
CA ILE A 135 -0.82 -0.38 -31.75
C ILE A 135 0.14 0.79 -31.87
N ALA A 136 -0.19 1.90 -31.21
CA ALA A 136 0.53 3.16 -31.25
C ALA A 136 1.40 3.41 -30.02
N LEU A 137 1.04 2.82 -28.87
CA LEU A 137 1.71 3.05 -27.60
C LEU A 137 1.81 1.73 -26.82
N ALA A 138 2.90 1.55 -26.08
CA ALA A 138 3.00 0.50 -25.06
C ALA A 138 3.86 0.97 -23.88
N HIS A 139 3.47 0.55 -22.67
CA HIS A 139 4.28 0.67 -21.46
C HIS A 139 5.19 -0.53 -21.31
N ASN A 140 6.38 -0.34 -20.72
CA ASN A 140 7.25 -1.46 -20.39
C ASN A 140 6.58 -2.44 -19.42
N PHE A 141 7.09 -3.66 -19.34
CA PHE A 141 6.49 -4.73 -18.54
C PHE A 141 6.42 -4.40 -17.06
N ARG A 142 5.26 -4.69 -16.48
CA ARG A 142 5.02 -4.69 -15.04
C ARG A 142 4.11 -5.87 -14.70
N GLU A 143 4.51 -6.67 -13.71
CA GLU A 143 3.79 -7.89 -13.28
C GLU A 143 3.40 -8.84 -14.43
N GLY A 144 4.31 -8.98 -15.40
CA GLY A 144 4.14 -9.86 -16.54
C GLY A 144 3.21 -9.35 -17.63
N ARG A 145 2.81 -8.08 -17.56
CA ARG A 145 1.93 -7.43 -18.53
C ARG A 145 2.56 -6.14 -19.05
N ALA A 146 2.35 -5.87 -20.32
CA ALA A 146 2.64 -4.60 -20.96
C ALA A 146 1.33 -3.98 -21.41
N LEU A 147 0.96 -2.84 -20.85
CA LEU A 147 -0.19 -2.05 -21.30
C LEU A 147 0.10 -1.57 -22.72
N PHE A 148 -0.87 -1.62 -23.60
CA PHE A 148 -0.78 -1.00 -24.92
C PHE A 148 -2.04 -0.20 -25.26
N ALA A 149 -1.90 0.79 -26.11
CA ALA A 149 -3.00 1.52 -26.71
C ALA A 149 -2.98 1.42 -28.24
N THR A 150 -4.14 1.30 -28.84
CA THR A 150 -4.35 1.44 -30.27
C THR A 150 -4.36 2.91 -30.67
N ARG A 151 -4.20 3.21 -31.95
CA ARG A 151 -4.33 4.59 -32.45
C ARG A 151 -5.74 5.17 -32.26
N GLU A 152 -6.74 4.31 -32.13
CA GLU A 152 -8.12 4.70 -31.81
C GLU A 152 -8.34 5.00 -30.32
N GLY A 153 -7.29 4.93 -29.48
CA GLY A 153 -7.35 5.21 -28.05
C GLY A 153 -7.93 4.08 -27.20
N LYS A 154 -7.98 2.84 -27.72
CA LYS A 154 -8.39 1.68 -26.92
C LYS A 154 -7.20 0.96 -26.31
N TYR A 155 -7.33 0.58 -25.04
CA TYR A 155 -6.27 -0.04 -24.24
C TYR A 155 -6.49 -1.53 -24.04
N GLY A 156 -5.39 -2.28 -24.10
CA GLY A 156 -5.33 -3.73 -23.82
C GLY A 156 -3.97 -4.10 -23.22
N TYR A 157 -3.71 -5.41 -23.06
CA TYR A 157 -2.47 -5.87 -22.44
C TYR A 157 -1.85 -7.05 -23.17
N LEU A 158 -0.52 -7.00 -23.32
CA LEU A 158 0.32 -8.08 -23.84
C LEU A 158 0.95 -8.88 -22.70
N ASP A 159 1.23 -10.16 -22.93
CA ASP A 159 2.13 -10.96 -22.10
C ASP A 159 3.59 -10.83 -22.54
N ARG A 160 4.53 -11.44 -21.80
CA ARG A 160 5.97 -11.44 -22.11
C ARG A 160 6.33 -12.12 -23.44
N LYS A 161 5.43 -12.94 -23.98
CA LYS A 161 5.58 -13.58 -25.30
C LYS A 161 5.03 -12.72 -26.45
N GLY A 162 4.41 -11.58 -26.09
CA GLY A 162 3.76 -10.68 -27.00
C GLY A 162 2.35 -11.09 -27.43
N ASN A 163 1.73 -12.08 -26.78
CA ASN A 163 0.34 -12.39 -27.04
C ASN A 163 -0.57 -11.34 -26.40
N ILE A 164 -1.63 -10.94 -27.11
CA ILE A 164 -2.69 -10.12 -26.53
C ILE A 164 -3.50 -11.00 -25.57
N VAL A 165 -3.31 -10.80 -24.27
CA VAL A 165 -4.06 -11.51 -23.22
C VAL A 165 -5.38 -10.81 -22.93
N ILE A 166 -5.37 -9.49 -22.99
CA ILE A 166 -6.54 -8.65 -22.78
C ILE A 166 -6.71 -7.78 -24.02
N PRO A 167 -7.77 -8.00 -24.81
CA PRO A 167 -8.04 -7.21 -26.01
C PRO A 167 -8.19 -5.70 -25.71
N PRO A 168 -7.97 -4.81 -26.71
CA PRO A 168 -8.11 -3.37 -26.53
C PRO A 168 -9.59 -2.96 -26.49
N LEU A 169 -10.20 -3.10 -25.30
CA LEU A 169 -11.62 -2.83 -25.06
C LEU A 169 -11.85 -1.59 -24.19
N TYR A 170 -10.84 -1.15 -23.45
CA TYR A 170 -10.97 -0.09 -22.44
C TYR A 170 -10.66 1.29 -23.02
N ASP A 171 -11.38 2.32 -22.54
CA ASP A 171 -11.12 3.72 -22.86
C ASP A 171 -10.02 4.29 -21.95
N HIS A 172 -9.91 3.76 -20.73
CA HIS A 172 -8.89 4.11 -19.75
C HIS A 172 -8.28 2.83 -19.19
N ALA A 173 -6.96 2.77 -19.06
CA ALA A 173 -6.29 1.64 -18.44
C ALA A 173 -4.93 2.05 -17.87
N TYR A 174 -4.51 1.35 -16.82
CA TYR A 174 -3.27 1.60 -16.10
C TYR A 174 -2.48 0.30 -15.94
N ASP A 175 -1.20 0.42 -15.58
CA ASP A 175 -0.35 -0.75 -15.36
C ASP A 175 -0.85 -1.60 -14.20
N PHE A 176 -0.43 -2.87 -14.15
CA PHE A 176 -0.74 -3.77 -13.05
C PHE A 176 0.06 -3.42 -11.80
N TYR A 177 -0.62 -3.37 -10.67
CA TYR A 177 -0.06 -3.17 -9.34
C TYR A 177 -0.76 -4.11 -8.35
N ASP A 178 0.02 -4.84 -7.55
CA ASP A 178 -0.48 -5.78 -6.52
C ASP A 178 -1.52 -6.78 -7.07
N GLY A 179 -1.27 -7.26 -8.30
CA GLY A 179 -2.07 -8.27 -9.01
C GLY A 179 -3.38 -7.77 -9.60
N VAL A 180 -3.60 -6.47 -9.67
CA VAL A 180 -4.77 -5.86 -10.34
C VAL A 180 -4.39 -4.64 -11.16
N ALA A 181 -5.21 -4.30 -12.17
CA ALA A 181 -5.12 -3.07 -12.92
C ALA A 181 -6.45 -2.31 -12.87
N LEU A 182 -6.39 -0.99 -12.74
CA LEU A 182 -7.53 -0.11 -12.89
C LEU A 182 -7.80 0.09 -14.38
N VAL A 183 -9.04 -0.15 -14.80
CA VAL A 183 -9.49 0.09 -16.18
C VAL A 183 -10.84 0.79 -16.18
N GLY A 184 -11.15 1.53 -17.24
CA GLY A 184 -12.39 2.28 -17.36
C GLY A 184 -13.00 2.15 -18.74
N ILE A 185 -14.31 2.19 -18.79
CA ILE A 185 -15.10 2.25 -20.04
C ILE A 185 -16.00 3.47 -19.95
N ASP A 186 -15.94 4.33 -20.96
CA ASP A 186 -16.80 5.49 -21.06
C ASP A 186 -18.23 5.05 -21.39
N ASN A 187 -19.17 5.52 -20.60
CA ASN A 187 -20.56 5.36 -20.95
C ASN A 187 -21.00 6.47 -21.92
N ARG A 188 -22.16 6.27 -22.57
CA ARG A 188 -22.70 7.24 -23.54
C ARG A 188 -23.15 8.59 -22.89
N GLN A 189 -23.05 8.72 -21.57
CA GLN A 189 -23.43 9.89 -20.78
C GLN A 189 -22.22 10.70 -20.30
N GLY A 190 -20.99 10.27 -20.69
CA GLY A 190 -19.74 10.92 -20.29
C GLY A 190 -19.26 10.56 -18.88
N GLU A 191 -19.77 9.48 -18.31
CA GLU A 191 -19.27 8.91 -17.05
C GLU A 191 -18.38 7.71 -17.34
N ILE A 192 -17.33 7.55 -16.56
CA ILE A 192 -16.38 6.43 -16.67
C ILE A 192 -16.79 5.33 -15.69
N GLY A 193 -17.08 4.16 -16.22
CA GLY A 193 -17.29 2.95 -15.43
C GLY A 193 -15.96 2.29 -15.10
N TYR A 194 -15.37 2.60 -13.93
CA TYR A 194 -14.13 2.00 -13.50
C TYR A 194 -14.31 0.61 -12.92
N GLN A 195 -13.32 -0.24 -13.16
CA GLN A 195 -13.22 -1.58 -12.58
C GLN A 195 -11.77 -1.99 -12.34
N LEU A 196 -11.56 -2.89 -11.38
CA LEU A 196 -10.30 -3.60 -11.19
C LEU A 196 -10.36 -4.93 -11.92
N ILE A 197 -9.33 -5.24 -12.71
CA ILE A 197 -9.19 -6.51 -13.42
C ILE A 197 -7.95 -7.25 -12.93
N ASN A 198 -7.98 -8.58 -12.96
CA ASN A 198 -6.79 -9.40 -12.73
C ASN A 198 -5.95 -9.56 -14.02
N PRO A 199 -4.72 -10.15 -13.97
CA PRO A 199 -3.86 -10.31 -15.13
C PRO A 199 -4.44 -11.15 -16.30
N ASN A 200 -5.56 -11.83 -16.11
CA ASN A 200 -6.28 -12.56 -17.16
C ASN A 200 -7.48 -11.77 -17.69
N GLY A 201 -7.65 -10.51 -17.32
CA GLY A 201 -8.74 -9.64 -17.76
C GLY A 201 -10.07 -9.90 -17.07
N LYS A 202 -10.11 -10.77 -16.03
CA LYS A 202 -11.34 -11.01 -15.28
C LYS A 202 -11.60 -9.84 -14.33
N ASN A 203 -12.83 -9.30 -14.37
CA ASN A 203 -13.27 -8.28 -13.43
C ASN A 203 -13.20 -8.83 -11.98
N VAL A 204 -12.49 -8.13 -11.12
CA VAL A 204 -12.37 -8.40 -9.69
C VAL A 204 -13.35 -7.53 -8.91
N LEU A 205 -13.51 -6.27 -9.32
CA LEU A 205 -14.37 -5.29 -8.66
C LEU A 205 -14.86 -4.26 -9.68
N SER A 206 -16.16 -4.01 -9.72
CA SER A 206 -16.74 -2.83 -10.38
C SER A 206 -16.86 -1.70 -9.37
N ILE A 207 -16.18 -0.58 -9.63
CA ILE A 207 -16.10 0.55 -8.70
C ILE A 207 -17.37 1.37 -8.83
N GLN A 208 -18.15 1.46 -7.75
CA GLN A 208 -19.44 2.17 -7.69
C GLN A 208 -19.27 3.55 -7.02
N LEU A 209 -18.18 4.24 -7.32
CA LEU A 209 -17.93 5.60 -6.80
C LEU A 209 -18.23 6.62 -7.90
N SER A 210 -19.12 7.57 -7.60
CA SER A 210 -19.35 8.74 -8.44
C SER A 210 -18.58 9.95 -7.90
N ASN A 211 -18.16 10.84 -8.79
CA ASN A 211 -17.42 12.06 -8.44
C ASN A 211 -16.17 11.80 -7.59
N CYS A 212 -15.40 10.80 -7.96
CA CYS A 212 -14.15 10.46 -7.29
C CYS A 212 -12.98 10.46 -8.28
N LEU A 213 -11.85 10.92 -7.81
CA LEU A 213 -10.57 10.80 -8.48
C LEU A 213 -9.88 9.55 -7.91
N LEU A 214 -9.49 8.61 -8.77
CA LEU A 214 -8.85 7.35 -8.38
C LEU A 214 -7.36 7.43 -8.65
N ASP A 215 -6.52 7.04 -7.68
CA ASP A 215 -5.10 6.77 -7.93
C ASP A 215 -4.97 5.36 -8.53
N PRO A 216 -4.37 5.20 -9.72
CA PRO A 216 -4.29 3.89 -10.37
C PRO A 216 -3.34 2.90 -9.68
N HIS A 217 -2.52 3.38 -8.73
CA HIS A 217 -1.52 2.57 -8.03
C HIS A 217 -2.16 1.79 -6.88
N PHE A 218 -2.69 0.61 -7.20
CA PHE A 218 -3.17 -0.29 -6.17
C PHE A 218 -1.98 -0.87 -5.40
N SER A 219 -1.97 -0.71 -4.08
CA SER A 219 -0.85 -1.17 -3.25
C SER A 219 -1.28 -1.53 -1.84
N ASN A 220 -0.64 -2.53 -1.25
CA ASN A 220 -0.96 -3.04 0.09
C ASN A 220 -2.44 -3.45 0.25
N GLY A 221 -3.06 -3.92 -0.84
CA GLY A 221 -4.47 -4.28 -0.84
C GLY A 221 -5.43 -3.08 -0.86
N LEU A 222 -4.94 -1.86 -1.09
CA LEU A 222 -5.71 -0.61 -1.00
C LEU A 222 -5.56 0.23 -2.28
N LEU A 223 -6.66 0.87 -2.68
CA LEU A 223 -6.73 1.86 -3.74
C LEU A 223 -7.08 3.22 -3.14
N MET A 224 -6.25 4.20 -3.39
CA MET A 224 -6.53 5.59 -2.97
C MET A 224 -7.57 6.22 -3.89
N PHE A 225 -8.52 6.96 -3.32
CA PHE A 225 -9.44 7.80 -4.05
C PHE A 225 -9.71 9.10 -3.30
N ARG A 226 -10.03 10.15 -4.06
CA ARG A 226 -10.43 11.44 -3.53
C ARG A 226 -11.86 11.74 -3.97
N ASN A 227 -12.73 12.02 -3.03
CA ASN A 227 -14.09 12.46 -3.32
C ASN A 227 -14.05 13.93 -3.77
N LEU A 228 -14.55 14.22 -4.98
CA LEU A 228 -14.50 15.56 -5.56
C LEU A 228 -15.49 16.56 -4.93
N ASN A 229 -16.53 16.06 -4.25
CA ASN A 229 -17.49 16.92 -3.57
C ASN A 229 -17.02 17.35 -2.18
N THR A 230 -16.47 16.38 -1.41
CA THR A 230 -16.00 16.63 -0.04
C THR A 230 -14.51 16.93 0.03
N HIS A 231 -13.77 16.69 -1.06
CA HIS A 231 -12.30 16.74 -1.16
C HIS A 231 -11.59 15.76 -0.22
N GLN A 232 -12.31 14.85 0.41
CA GLN A 232 -11.74 13.88 1.34
C GLN A 232 -10.96 12.80 0.59
N CYS A 233 -9.74 12.51 1.09
CA CYS A 233 -8.90 11.42 0.62
C CYS A 233 -9.24 10.14 1.37
N CYS A 234 -9.54 9.07 0.65
CA CYS A 234 -9.91 7.78 1.23
C CYS A 234 -9.15 6.65 0.52
N TYR A 235 -9.12 5.49 1.16
CA TYR A 235 -8.60 4.24 0.58
C TYR A 235 -9.66 3.16 0.67
N MET A 236 -9.84 2.40 -0.39
CA MET A 236 -10.74 1.25 -0.43
C MET A 236 -9.96 -0.05 -0.66
N ASP A 237 -10.49 -1.15 -0.18
CA ASP A 237 -9.95 -2.48 -0.39
C ASP A 237 -10.37 -3.09 -1.75
N LYS A 238 -9.91 -4.32 -2.04
CA LYS A 238 -10.31 -5.08 -3.26
C LYS A 238 -11.79 -5.46 -3.31
N ALA A 239 -12.54 -5.29 -2.22
CA ALA A 239 -13.99 -5.48 -2.19
C ALA A 239 -14.75 -4.16 -2.47
N GLY A 240 -14.04 -3.06 -2.69
CA GLY A 240 -14.62 -1.73 -2.94
C GLY A 240 -15.18 -1.05 -1.70
N ILE A 241 -14.78 -1.52 -0.52
CA ILE A 241 -15.21 -0.96 0.76
C ILE A 241 -14.22 0.12 1.17
N PRO A 242 -14.66 1.38 1.38
CA PRO A 242 -13.81 2.41 1.99
C PRO A 242 -13.30 1.92 3.34
N PHE A 243 -11.98 1.79 3.45
CA PHE A 243 -11.32 1.23 4.63
C PHE A 243 -10.69 2.32 5.51
N ILE A 244 -10.12 3.33 4.88
CA ILE A 244 -9.53 4.50 5.53
C ILE A 244 -10.14 5.73 4.88
N CYS A 245 -10.65 6.69 5.67
CA CYS A 245 -10.96 8.03 5.20
C CYS A 245 -10.20 9.01 6.09
N LEU A 246 -9.33 9.80 5.47
CA LEU A 246 -8.49 10.76 6.17
C LEU A 246 -9.31 11.99 6.59
N PRO A 247 -8.87 12.71 7.64
CA PRO A 247 -9.51 13.93 8.08
C PRO A 247 -9.58 15.01 6.98
N GLU A 248 -10.55 15.92 7.07
CA GLU A 248 -10.77 16.97 6.06
C GLU A 248 -9.60 17.95 5.92
N GLU A 249 -8.76 18.11 6.95
CA GLU A 249 -7.54 18.91 6.87
C GLU A 249 -6.49 18.31 5.92
N VAL A 250 -6.62 17.03 5.55
CA VAL A 250 -5.75 16.39 4.56
C VAL A 250 -6.16 16.84 3.17
N LYS A 251 -5.25 17.57 2.51
CA LYS A 251 -5.45 18.10 1.17
C LYS A 251 -5.16 17.07 0.10
N GLU A 252 -4.10 16.29 0.30
CA GLU A 252 -3.64 15.27 -0.65
C GLU A 252 -3.14 14.05 0.11
N SER A 253 -3.26 12.89 -0.51
CA SER A 253 -2.67 11.64 -0.06
C SER A 253 -2.29 10.80 -1.28
N TYR A 254 -1.37 9.86 -1.09
CA TYR A 254 -0.79 9.09 -2.18
C TYR A 254 -0.99 7.59 -1.93
N ALA A 255 -0.79 6.76 -2.97
CA ALA A 255 -0.81 5.32 -2.83
C ALA A 255 0.21 4.83 -1.79
N PHE A 256 -0.08 3.71 -1.15
CA PHE A 256 0.86 3.07 -0.25
C PHE A 256 2.11 2.62 -0.98
N LYS A 257 3.27 2.79 -0.33
CA LYS A 257 4.56 2.25 -0.75
C LYS A 257 5.28 1.71 0.48
N HIS A 258 5.76 0.47 0.44
CA HIS A 258 6.41 -0.16 1.60
C HIS A 258 5.58 -0.09 2.88
N GLU A 259 4.27 -0.35 2.79
CA GLU A 259 3.33 -0.37 3.92
C GLU A 259 3.09 0.99 4.60
N ILE A 260 3.48 2.10 3.98
CA ILE A 260 3.19 3.46 4.47
C ILE A 260 2.71 4.35 3.32
N ALA A 261 1.91 5.37 3.64
CA ALA A 261 1.46 6.37 2.67
C ALA A 261 1.71 7.79 3.18
N VAL A 262 2.14 8.65 2.27
CA VAL A 262 2.34 10.08 2.56
C VAL A 262 1.02 10.82 2.42
N PHE A 263 0.76 11.76 3.32
CA PHE A 263 -0.34 12.69 3.22
C PHE A 263 0.10 14.13 3.51
N GLN A 264 -0.63 15.09 2.96
CA GLN A 264 -0.35 16.52 3.10
C GLN A 264 -1.52 17.27 3.71
N THR A 265 -1.20 18.20 4.60
CA THR A 265 -2.13 19.16 5.20
C THR A 265 -1.67 20.59 4.90
N ALA A 266 -2.40 21.58 5.40
CA ALA A 266 -1.95 22.98 5.33
C ALA A 266 -0.68 23.26 6.18
N THR A 267 -0.42 22.44 7.18
CA THR A 267 0.68 22.62 8.14
C THR A 267 1.94 21.83 7.79
N GLY A 268 1.83 20.87 6.86
CA GLY A 268 2.97 20.07 6.42
C GLY A 268 2.58 18.69 5.92
N THR A 269 3.59 17.85 5.78
CA THR A 269 3.53 16.50 5.27
C THR A 269 3.74 15.49 6.41
N GLY A 270 2.94 14.42 6.41
CA GLY A 270 2.99 13.32 7.37
C GLY A 270 2.89 11.96 6.69
N VAL A 271 2.88 10.90 7.50
CA VAL A 271 2.81 9.50 7.04
C VAL A 271 1.77 8.73 7.84
N ILE A 272 1.03 7.89 7.16
CA ILE A 272 0.09 6.91 7.74
C ILE A 272 0.52 5.49 7.42
N ASP A 273 0.05 4.55 8.25
CA ASP A 273 0.13 3.11 8.00
C ASP A 273 -1.11 2.59 7.23
N PRO A 274 -1.15 1.30 6.79
CA PRO A 274 -2.28 0.73 6.05
C PRO A 274 -3.56 0.56 6.87
N VAL A 275 -3.56 0.95 8.14
CA VAL A 275 -4.75 0.94 8.99
C VAL A 275 -5.30 2.36 9.19
N GLY A 276 -4.53 3.38 8.76
CA GLY A 276 -4.90 4.80 8.82
C GLY A 276 -4.32 5.54 10.03
N TYR A 277 -3.38 4.92 10.79
CA TYR A 277 -2.71 5.61 11.89
C TYR A 277 -1.60 6.52 11.40
N THR A 278 -1.52 7.69 12.01
CA THR A 278 -0.45 8.64 11.74
C THR A 278 0.84 8.16 12.40
N LEU A 279 1.79 7.71 11.59
CA LEU A 279 3.14 7.34 12.03
C LEU A 279 4.04 8.56 12.17
N ILE A 280 3.88 9.54 11.28
CA ILE A 280 4.61 10.79 11.28
C ILE A 280 3.60 11.93 11.17
N ALA A 281 3.56 12.81 12.16
CA ALA A 281 2.67 13.96 12.16
C ALA A 281 2.99 14.92 11.00
N ALA A 282 1.96 15.57 10.44
CA ALA A 282 2.06 16.50 9.31
C ALA A 282 2.71 17.84 9.72
N ARG A 283 4.01 17.83 9.96
CA ARG A 283 4.81 18.99 10.38
C ARG A 283 6.08 19.24 9.57
N TYR A 284 6.41 18.31 8.66
CA TYR A 284 7.59 18.42 7.81
C TYR A 284 7.22 19.09 6.48
N GLU A 285 8.16 19.83 5.89
CA GLU A 285 7.95 20.46 4.58
C GLU A 285 7.66 19.44 3.49
N ASP A 286 8.33 18.29 3.56
CA ASP A 286 8.12 17.16 2.65
C ASP A 286 8.57 15.86 3.32
N VAL A 287 8.05 14.72 2.86
CA VAL A 287 8.42 13.37 3.29
C VAL A 287 8.56 12.49 2.06
N LEU A 288 9.70 11.82 1.94
CA LEU A 288 9.94 10.79 0.92
C LEU A 288 9.95 9.41 1.59
N ILE A 289 9.21 8.47 1.04
CA ILE A 289 9.33 7.05 1.38
C ILE A 289 10.60 6.54 0.68
N ALA A 290 11.73 6.58 1.39
CA ALA A 290 13.03 6.30 0.80
C ALA A 290 13.30 4.80 0.62
N GLY A 291 12.60 3.93 1.36
CA GLY A 291 12.74 2.48 1.28
C GLY A 291 11.86 1.75 2.30
N LYS A 292 11.93 0.43 2.36
CA LYS A 292 11.07 -0.41 3.23
C LYS A 292 11.09 -0.04 4.71
N SER A 293 12.21 0.48 5.20
CA SER A 293 12.37 0.80 6.62
C SER A 293 12.83 2.24 6.85
N ARG A 294 12.84 3.07 5.80
CA ARG A 294 13.39 4.42 5.85
C ARG A 294 12.47 5.43 5.20
N THR A 295 12.36 6.56 5.86
CA THR A 295 11.81 7.80 5.30
C THR A 295 12.91 8.86 5.24
N ALA A 296 12.78 9.80 4.33
CA ALA A 296 13.53 11.03 4.38
C ALA A 296 12.58 12.17 4.72
N LEU A 297 12.96 13.00 5.69
CA LEU A 297 12.16 14.11 6.20
C LEU A 297 12.83 15.43 5.81
N LYS A 298 12.04 16.40 5.35
CA LYS A 298 12.52 17.74 5.02
C LYS A 298 12.12 18.75 6.09
N HIS A 299 13.10 19.49 6.58
CA HIS A 299 12.88 20.56 7.55
C HIS A 299 13.88 21.69 7.35
N ASN A 300 13.41 22.94 7.37
CA ASN A 300 14.22 24.14 7.09
C ASN A 300 15.03 24.06 5.78
N GLY A 301 14.40 23.47 4.74
CA GLY A 301 15.03 23.32 3.42
C GLY A 301 15.98 22.13 3.27
N TYR A 302 16.34 21.45 4.37
CA TYR A 302 17.26 20.32 4.37
C TYR A 302 16.58 18.98 4.68
N TRP A 303 17.15 17.92 4.13
CA TRP A 303 16.70 16.56 4.34
C TRP A 303 17.56 15.80 5.34
N ASN A 304 16.94 14.85 6.04
CA ASN A 304 17.61 13.80 6.81
C ASN A 304 17.07 12.42 6.44
N ILE A 305 17.64 11.37 7.03
CA ILE A 305 17.06 10.03 7.04
C ILE A 305 16.47 9.76 8.41
N ALA A 306 15.31 9.12 8.41
CA ALA A 306 14.58 8.72 9.60
C ALA A 306 14.01 7.29 9.46
N THR A 307 13.56 6.72 10.56
CA THR A 307 12.76 5.50 10.57
C THR A 307 11.37 5.77 9.96
N VAL A 308 10.62 4.73 9.66
CA VAL A 308 9.22 4.87 9.19
C VAL A 308 8.29 5.55 10.20
N THR A 309 8.68 5.60 11.47
CA THR A 309 7.97 6.31 12.54
C THR A 309 8.49 7.72 12.79
N GLY A 310 9.38 8.22 11.93
CA GLY A 310 9.89 9.59 11.98
C GLY A 310 11.00 9.85 13.02
N VAL A 311 11.64 8.81 13.56
CA VAL A 311 12.82 8.99 14.42
C VAL A 311 14.03 9.31 13.56
N PRO A 312 14.64 10.52 13.68
CA PRO A 312 15.82 10.90 12.91
C PRO A 312 16.99 9.95 13.18
N LEU A 313 17.71 9.58 12.12
CA LEU A 313 18.94 8.77 12.19
C LEU A 313 20.20 9.59 11.94
N CYS A 314 20.03 10.78 11.34
CA CYS A 314 21.08 11.76 11.12
C CYS A 314 20.52 13.18 11.20
N ASP A 315 21.40 14.18 11.22
CA ASP A 315 21.00 15.58 11.17
C ASP A 315 20.39 15.97 9.81
N PHE A 316 19.61 17.05 9.81
CA PHE A 316 19.11 17.69 8.57
C PHE A 316 20.28 18.40 7.88
N GLN A 317 20.81 17.82 6.82
CA GLN A 317 22.06 18.29 6.22
C GLN A 317 22.16 18.13 4.71
N TYR A 318 21.20 17.44 4.07
CA TYR A 318 21.23 17.15 2.64
C TYR A 318 20.29 18.08 1.87
N ASP A 319 20.75 18.58 0.72
CA ASP A 319 19.93 19.43 -0.17
C ASP A 319 18.81 18.60 -0.83
N SER A 320 19.10 17.34 -1.13
CA SER A 320 18.13 16.36 -1.65
C SER A 320 18.59 14.93 -1.38
N ILE A 321 17.63 14.00 -1.35
CA ILE A 321 17.85 12.56 -1.14
C ILE A 321 16.95 11.79 -2.11
N GLY A 322 17.50 10.72 -2.73
CA GLY A 322 16.77 9.74 -3.51
C GLY A 322 16.30 8.53 -2.71
N CYS A 323 15.69 7.57 -3.40
CA CYS A 323 15.31 6.29 -2.79
C CYS A 323 16.53 5.38 -2.59
N TYR A 324 16.42 4.46 -1.63
CA TYR A 324 17.40 3.40 -1.49
C TYR A 324 17.26 2.38 -2.64
N HIS A 325 18.39 2.13 -3.28
CA HIS A 325 18.59 1.01 -4.18
C HIS A 325 19.52 0.04 -3.44
N HIS A 326 19.06 -1.15 -3.12
CA HIS A 326 19.76 -2.07 -2.22
C HIS A 326 20.08 -1.42 -0.87
N ARG A 327 21.33 -1.11 -0.61
CA ARG A 327 21.82 -0.60 0.68
C ARG A 327 22.04 0.90 0.71
N LEU A 328 22.17 1.53 -0.44
CA LEU A 328 22.59 2.92 -0.58
C LEU A 328 21.50 3.77 -1.21
N ALA A 329 21.42 5.01 -0.76
CA ALA A 329 20.67 6.06 -1.42
C ALA A 329 21.62 7.16 -1.90
N VAL A 330 21.27 7.81 -3.00
CA VAL A 330 21.99 8.98 -3.47
C VAL A 330 21.51 10.21 -2.70
N ALA A 331 22.43 10.99 -2.21
CA ALA A 331 22.16 12.29 -1.60
C ALA A 331 22.96 13.40 -2.30
N ARG A 332 22.46 14.63 -2.19
CA ARG A 332 23.16 15.83 -2.63
C ARG A 332 23.44 16.72 -1.43
N LYS A 333 24.68 17.18 -1.30
CA LYS A 333 25.11 18.10 -0.25
C LYS A 333 26.10 19.10 -0.83
N GLN A 334 25.82 20.40 -0.70
CA GLN A 334 26.68 21.47 -1.21
C GLN A 334 27.04 21.25 -2.71
N GLU A 335 25.99 20.99 -3.51
CA GLU A 335 26.08 20.73 -4.97
C GLU A 335 26.85 19.47 -5.40
N LYS A 336 27.32 18.67 -4.44
CA LYS A 336 28.01 17.40 -4.73
C LYS A 336 27.11 16.20 -4.41
N TYR A 337 27.24 15.17 -5.22
CA TYR A 337 26.56 13.90 -5.01
C TYR A 337 27.41 12.98 -4.15
N LEU A 338 26.77 12.17 -3.33
CA LEU A 338 27.37 11.14 -2.49
C LEU A 338 26.38 10.00 -2.25
N PHE A 339 26.91 8.86 -1.84
CA PHE A 339 26.08 7.78 -1.32
C PHE A 339 25.95 7.87 0.20
N ILE A 340 24.76 7.58 0.71
CA ILE A 340 24.46 7.48 2.14
C ILE A 340 23.98 6.08 2.48
N GLY A 341 24.39 5.58 3.64
CA GLY A 341 23.95 4.30 4.21
C GLY A 341 22.57 4.38 4.86
N GLN A 342 22.13 3.25 5.39
CA GLN A 342 20.83 3.10 6.05
C GLN A 342 20.71 3.93 7.36
N ASP A 343 21.81 4.43 7.88
CA ASP A 343 21.90 5.33 9.03
C ASP A 343 21.90 6.82 8.61
N GLY A 344 21.82 7.10 7.31
CA GLY A 344 21.86 8.44 6.76
C GLY A 344 23.25 9.08 6.77
N GLN A 345 24.33 8.34 7.11
CA GLN A 345 25.69 8.82 7.05
C GLN A 345 26.32 8.54 5.69
N PRO A 346 27.31 9.33 5.26
CA PRO A 346 28.07 9.05 4.05
C PRO A 346 28.64 7.63 4.09
N ALA A 347 28.30 6.82 3.07
CA ALA A 347 28.72 5.43 2.98
C ALA A 347 30.19 5.30 2.60
N ASP A 348 30.76 6.32 1.92
CA ASP A 348 32.14 6.40 1.51
C ASP A 348 32.67 7.84 1.63
N ALA A 349 33.95 8.02 1.37
CA ALA A 349 34.57 9.35 1.26
C ALA A 349 34.32 10.01 -0.11
N GLY A 350 33.67 9.29 -1.05
CA GLY A 350 33.45 9.74 -2.41
C GLY A 350 32.55 10.98 -2.45
N ARG A 351 32.94 11.89 -3.31
CA ARG A 351 32.13 13.06 -3.71
C ARG A 351 32.15 13.09 -5.22
N TYR A 352 30.98 13.09 -5.81
CA TYR A 352 30.80 12.96 -7.24
C TYR A 352 30.28 14.28 -7.83
N ALA A 353 30.73 14.63 -9.04
CA ALA A 353 30.17 15.76 -9.77
C ALA A 353 28.70 15.48 -10.13
N ARG A 354 28.40 14.22 -10.47
CA ARG A 354 27.04 13.80 -10.76
C ARG A 354 26.86 12.29 -10.53
N ILE A 355 25.68 11.92 -10.05
CA ILE A 355 25.13 10.58 -10.14
C ILE A 355 23.81 10.71 -10.90
N ALA A 356 23.58 9.83 -11.87
CA ALA A 356 22.42 9.90 -12.76
C ALA A 356 21.17 9.30 -12.10
N GLU A 357 20.62 10.01 -11.13
CA GLU A 357 19.38 9.70 -10.46
C GLU A 357 18.54 10.98 -10.33
N ASP A 358 17.25 10.86 -10.54
CA ASP A 358 16.31 11.95 -10.30
C ASP A 358 15.90 11.98 -8.82
N LEU A 359 16.57 12.85 -8.04
CA LEU A 359 16.30 13.03 -6.62
C LEU A 359 14.98 13.77 -6.33
N THR A 360 14.24 14.19 -7.36
CA THR A 360 12.93 14.85 -7.23
C THR A 360 11.77 13.91 -7.48
N ALA A 361 12.02 12.73 -8.06
CA ALA A 361 10.99 11.74 -8.36
C ALA A 361 10.35 11.22 -7.06
N ARG A 362 9.04 11.35 -6.95
CA ARG A 362 8.24 10.84 -5.81
C ARG A 362 7.48 9.57 -6.16
N GLN A 363 7.20 9.37 -7.42
CA GLN A 363 6.51 8.22 -7.97
C GLN A 363 7.28 7.65 -9.14
N GLU A 364 7.12 6.36 -9.35
CA GLU A 364 7.67 5.68 -10.51
C GLU A 364 6.87 6.08 -11.77
N VAL A 365 7.58 6.56 -12.78
CA VAL A 365 6.97 6.91 -14.07
C VAL A 365 7.14 5.71 -15.02
N PRO A 366 6.05 5.18 -15.61
CA PRO A 366 6.15 4.11 -16.59
C PRO A 366 7.04 4.49 -17.76
N GLN A 367 7.85 3.54 -18.24
CA GLN A 367 8.59 3.73 -19.49
C GLN A 367 7.65 3.49 -20.67
N VAL A 368 7.31 4.56 -21.38
CA VAL A 368 6.34 4.56 -22.46
C VAL A 368 7.04 4.56 -23.81
N PHE A 369 6.65 3.65 -24.70
CA PHE A 369 7.10 3.52 -26.08
C PHE A 369 5.99 3.98 -27.00
N ILE A 370 6.29 4.94 -27.88
CA ILE A 370 5.33 5.54 -28.80
C ILE A 370 5.81 5.31 -30.22
N ARG A 371 4.94 4.79 -31.07
CA ARG A 371 5.18 4.64 -32.50
C ARG A 371 4.67 5.87 -33.25
N GLN A 372 5.57 6.68 -33.75
CA GLN A 372 5.25 7.84 -34.57
C GLN A 372 4.68 7.44 -35.92
N ASP A 373 3.88 8.31 -36.55
CA ASP A 373 3.45 8.13 -37.91
C ASP A 373 4.59 8.44 -38.92
N LYS A 374 4.31 8.27 -40.21
CA LYS A 374 5.30 8.56 -41.27
C LYS A 374 5.68 10.05 -41.38
N ASN A 375 4.88 10.94 -40.82
CA ASN A 375 5.09 12.38 -40.80
C ASN A 375 5.78 12.84 -39.50
N GLY A 376 6.11 11.92 -38.59
CA GLY A 376 6.75 12.23 -37.31
C GLY A 376 5.79 12.81 -36.29
N ILE A 377 4.47 12.74 -36.51
CA ILE A 377 3.46 13.17 -35.55
C ILE A 377 3.44 12.16 -34.44
N ASP A 378 3.60 12.65 -33.22
CA ASP A 378 3.52 11.85 -32.00
C ASP A 378 2.04 11.59 -31.69
N PRO A 379 1.57 10.33 -31.71
CA PRO A 379 0.19 10.01 -31.36
C PRO A 379 -0.16 10.33 -29.89
N SER A 380 0.83 10.62 -29.03
CA SER A 380 0.56 11.09 -27.67
C SER A 380 -0.15 12.45 -27.61
N THR A 381 -0.18 13.20 -28.73
CA THR A 381 -1.03 14.39 -28.86
C THR A 381 -2.49 14.05 -29.13
N GLU A 382 -2.79 12.82 -29.56
CA GLU A 382 -4.13 12.32 -29.87
C GLU A 382 -4.58 11.23 -28.87
N VAL A 383 -3.64 10.48 -28.28
CA VAL A 383 -3.89 9.49 -27.24
C VAL A 383 -3.48 10.11 -25.91
N GLU A 384 -4.44 10.39 -25.04
CA GLU A 384 -4.13 10.83 -23.69
C GLU A 384 -3.29 9.74 -23.01
N ILE A 385 -2.02 10.04 -22.77
CA ILE A 385 -1.21 9.23 -21.86
C ILE A 385 -1.93 9.33 -20.51
N PRO A 386 -2.34 8.22 -19.88
CA PRO A 386 -2.97 8.27 -18.58
C PRO A 386 -2.01 8.97 -17.61
N LYS A 387 -2.17 10.28 -17.48
CA LYS A 387 -1.53 11.01 -16.39
C LYS A 387 -2.22 10.56 -15.12
N SER A 388 -1.47 10.34 -14.07
CA SER A 388 -2.06 10.37 -12.72
C SER A 388 -3.04 11.52 -12.70
N PRO A 389 -4.28 11.33 -12.24
CA PRO A 389 -5.33 12.32 -12.37
C PRO A 389 -4.98 13.60 -11.61
N ALA A 390 -4.23 14.46 -12.24
CA ALA A 390 -3.95 15.80 -11.78
C ALA A 390 -4.90 16.74 -12.53
N SER A 391 -5.86 17.28 -11.77
CA SER A 391 -6.69 18.47 -12.06
C SER A 391 -7.35 18.53 -13.44
N VAL A 392 -8.64 18.17 -13.46
CA VAL A 392 -9.56 18.57 -14.53
C VAL A 392 -9.79 20.09 -14.43
N PRO A 393 -9.67 20.87 -15.54
CA PRO A 393 -10.03 22.28 -15.52
C PRO A 393 -11.52 22.46 -15.21
N GLN A 394 -11.84 23.40 -14.34
CA GLN A 394 -13.20 23.82 -14.06
C GLN A 394 -13.90 24.26 -15.36
N GLN A 395 -14.85 23.48 -15.84
CA GLN A 395 -15.83 23.96 -16.80
C GLN A 395 -16.95 24.70 -16.06
N ALA A 396 -17.25 25.86 -16.58
CA ALA A 396 -18.28 26.78 -16.07
C ALA A 396 -19.65 26.10 -15.99
N SER A 397 -20.30 26.28 -14.85
CA SER A 397 -21.68 25.83 -14.57
C SER A 397 -22.67 26.26 -15.62
N PRO A 398 -23.54 25.40 -16.16
CA PRO A 398 -24.72 25.80 -16.84
C PRO A 398 -25.80 26.28 -15.84
N LYS A 399 -26.48 27.34 -16.21
CA LYS A 399 -27.58 27.96 -15.44
C LYS A 399 -28.73 26.97 -15.21
N HIS A 400 -29.33 27.08 -14.02
CA HIS A 400 -30.54 26.41 -13.59
C HIS A 400 -31.63 26.35 -14.65
N ALA A 401 -32.17 25.15 -14.88
CA ALA A 401 -33.52 24.92 -15.32
C ALA A 401 -34.22 24.05 -14.27
N ASP A 402 -35.34 24.53 -13.79
CA ASP A 402 -36.21 23.89 -12.79
C ASP A 402 -36.67 22.50 -13.24
N ILE A 403 -36.38 21.49 -12.45
CA ILE A 403 -36.93 20.13 -12.56
C ILE A 403 -37.61 19.80 -11.21
N PRO A 404 -38.84 19.27 -11.22
CA PRO A 404 -39.65 19.11 -10.01
C PRO A 404 -39.08 18.07 -9.04
N GLU A 405 -39.20 18.39 -7.76
CA GLU A 405 -38.83 17.51 -6.64
C GLU A 405 -39.55 16.17 -6.70
N THR A 406 -38.86 15.14 -7.12
CA THR A 406 -39.22 13.76 -6.79
C THR A 406 -38.49 13.39 -5.50
N LYS A 407 -39.26 13.19 -4.43
CA LYS A 407 -38.79 12.70 -3.14
C LYS A 407 -38.02 11.39 -3.35
N VAL A 408 -36.68 11.47 -3.33
CA VAL A 408 -35.81 10.32 -3.19
C VAL A 408 -35.85 9.91 -1.71
N PRO A 409 -36.13 8.64 -1.38
CA PRO A 409 -36.09 8.21 0.03
C PRO A 409 -34.70 8.41 0.59
N ALA A 410 -34.64 9.05 1.75
CA ALA A 410 -33.41 9.28 2.49
C ALA A 410 -32.62 7.97 2.61
N ARG A 411 -31.47 7.89 1.95
CA ARG A 411 -30.50 6.81 2.14
C ARG A 411 -29.97 6.93 3.57
N SER A 412 -30.40 6.00 4.39
CA SER A 412 -29.92 5.81 5.75
C SER A 412 -28.39 5.70 5.75
N VAL A 413 -27.77 6.51 6.61
CA VAL A 413 -26.36 6.38 6.99
C VAL A 413 -26.14 4.92 7.44
N ILE A 414 -25.37 4.18 6.68
CA ILE A 414 -25.00 2.81 6.97
C ILE A 414 -24.04 2.87 8.15
N GLY A 415 -24.43 2.33 9.30
CA GLY A 415 -23.43 1.98 10.29
C GLY A 415 -23.85 1.84 11.75
N THR A 416 -24.68 2.68 12.32
CA THR A 416 -24.86 2.71 13.78
C THR A 416 -25.82 1.64 14.34
N ASN A 417 -26.74 1.11 13.56
CA ASN A 417 -27.77 0.18 14.06
C ASN A 417 -27.61 -1.29 13.61
N GLU A 418 -26.79 -1.58 12.64
CA GLU A 418 -26.67 -2.94 12.08
C GLU A 418 -25.81 -3.87 12.93
N TRP A 419 -24.68 -3.36 13.45
CA TRP A 419 -23.83 -4.14 14.35
C TRP A 419 -24.56 -4.48 15.68
N GLN A 420 -25.38 -3.57 16.22
CA GLN A 420 -26.19 -3.81 17.42
C GLN A 420 -27.24 -4.89 17.18
N LYS A 421 -27.93 -4.85 16.03
CA LYS A 421 -28.90 -5.88 15.65
C LYS A 421 -28.22 -7.24 15.48
N THR A 422 -27.02 -7.25 14.91
CA THR A 422 -26.22 -8.47 14.72
C THR A 422 -25.71 -9.00 16.05
N SER A 423 -25.20 -8.13 16.93
CA SER A 423 -24.73 -8.50 18.27
C SER A 423 -25.85 -9.06 19.15
N LYS A 424 -27.03 -8.43 19.13
CA LYS A 424 -28.20 -8.88 19.92
C LYS A 424 -28.73 -10.26 19.52
N LYS A 425 -28.42 -10.72 18.30
CA LYS A 425 -28.78 -12.09 17.85
C LYS A 425 -27.82 -13.15 18.36
N ASN A 426 -26.67 -12.76 18.89
CA ASN A 426 -25.69 -13.70 19.43
C ASN A 426 -26.15 -14.18 20.82
N PRO A 427 -26.12 -15.49 21.10
CA PRO A 427 -26.61 -16.05 22.38
C PRO A 427 -25.84 -15.55 23.59
N PHE A 428 -24.59 -15.13 23.42
CA PHE A 428 -23.76 -14.68 24.55
C PHE A 428 -23.87 -13.18 24.85
N TYR A 429 -24.61 -12.42 24.03
CA TYR A 429 -24.79 -10.99 24.24
C TYR A 429 -25.49 -10.68 25.56
N GLU A 430 -26.59 -11.38 25.88
CA GLU A 430 -27.33 -11.19 27.11
C GLU A 430 -26.54 -11.63 28.36
N GLU A 431 -25.75 -12.70 28.23
CA GLU A 431 -24.90 -13.18 29.33
C GLU A 431 -23.80 -12.15 29.68
N ALA A 432 -23.17 -11.56 28.66
CA ALA A 432 -22.22 -10.48 28.86
C ALA A 432 -22.87 -9.24 29.50
N GLN A 433 -24.11 -8.89 29.11
CA GLN A 433 -24.86 -7.81 29.73
C GLN A 433 -25.14 -8.07 31.21
N LYS A 434 -25.54 -9.30 31.59
CA LYS A 434 -25.82 -9.67 32.97
C LYS A 434 -24.58 -9.52 33.84
N VAL A 435 -23.42 -9.94 33.35
CA VAL A 435 -22.15 -9.80 34.09
C VAL A 435 -21.79 -8.33 34.29
N LEU A 436 -21.80 -7.54 33.21
CA LEU A 436 -21.42 -6.12 33.26
C LEU A 436 -22.41 -5.28 34.09
N SER A 437 -23.71 -5.60 34.06
CA SER A 437 -24.72 -4.88 34.84
C SER A 437 -24.79 -5.34 36.29
N GLY A 438 -24.44 -6.60 36.58
CA GLY A 438 -24.46 -7.18 37.89
C GLY A 438 -23.37 -6.64 38.81
N LYS A 439 -22.21 -6.29 38.25
CA LYS A 439 -21.03 -5.77 38.97
C LYS A 439 -20.64 -6.61 40.19
N LEU A 440 -20.76 -7.93 40.07
CA LEU A 440 -20.45 -8.85 41.16
C LEU A 440 -19.00 -9.27 41.08
N ASP A 441 -18.15 -8.72 41.93
CA ASP A 441 -16.74 -9.07 41.97
C ASP A 441 -16.51 -10.54 42.30
N GLU A 442 -15.55 -11.17 41.61
CA GLU A 442 -15.05 -12.47 42.02
C GLU A 442 -14.05 -12.30 43.16
N THR A 443 -14.39 -12.82 44.32
CA THR A 443 -13.59 -12.70 45.57
C THR A 443 -12.80 -13.96 45.90
N ASP A 444 -13.10 -15.08 45.24
CA ASP A 444 -12.38 -16.34 45.48
C ASP A 444 -10.96 -16.26 44.88
N ALA A 445 -9.95 -16.42 45.76
CA ALA A 445 -8.55 -16.22 45.39
C ALA A 445 -8.02 -17.30 44.42
N GLU A 446 -8.50 -18.54 44.54
CA GLU A 446 -8.08 -19.64 43.66
C GLU A 446 -8.68 -19.48 42.28
N ARG A 447 -9.95 -19.12 42.20
CA ARG A 447 -10.64 -18.82 40.95
C ARG A 447 -10.01 -17.62 40.23
N ARG A 448 -9.73 -16.55 40.95
CA ARG A 448 -9.03 -15.38 40.40
C ARG A 448 -7.66 -15.76 39.83
N ARG A 449 -6.89 -16.60 40.53
CA ARG A 449 -5.58 -17.08 40.05
C ARG A 449 -5.73 -17.89 38.78
N THR A 450 -6.70 -18.78 38.69
CA THR A 450 -6.99 -19.59 37.50
C THR A 450 -7.31 -18.70 36.30
N ILE A 451 -8.20 -17.72 36.47
CA ILE A 451 -8.57 -16.78 35.41
C ILE A 451 -7.34 -15.97 34.94
N LEU A 452 -6.55 -15.43 35.88
CA LEU A 452 -5.36 -14.67 35.55
C LEU A 452 -4.30 -15.51 34.83
N ASN A 453 -4.16 -16.79 35.15
CA ASN A 453 -3.28 -17.70 34.40
C ASN A 453 -3.73 -17.85 32.93
N TYR A 454 -5.02 -18.02 32.69
CA TYR A 454 -5.54 -18.07 31.30
C TYR A 454 -5.41 -16.72 30.56
N MET A 455 -5.54 -15.61 31.28
CA MET A 455 -5.23 -14.29 30.68
C MET A 455 -3.78 -14.16 30.30
N GLU A 456 -2.85 -14.72 31.09
CA GLU A 456 -1.43 -14.75 30.76
C GLU A 456 -1.14 -15.68 29.57
N HIS A 457 -1.82 -16.82 29.46
CA HIS A 457 -1.73 -17.69 28.28
C HIS A 457 -2.27 -16.97 27.02
N LEU A 458 -3.39 -16.26 27.15
CA LEU A 458 -3.92 -15.41 26.07
C LEU A 458 -2.90 -14.35 25.64
N ARG A 459 -2.27 -13.64 26.57
CA ARG A 459 -1.22 -12.66 26.29
C ARG A 459 -0.04 -13.30 25.57
N THR A 460 0.41 -14.44 26.05
CA THR A 460 1.54 -15.18 25.50
C THR A 460 1.25 -15.66 24.08
N SER A 461 0.04 -16.15 23.80
CA SER A 461 -0.34 -16.63 22.47
C SER A 461 -0.25 -15.54 21.38
N TYR A 462 -0.48 -14.28 21.72
CA TYR A 462 -0.24 -13.17 20.80
C TYR A 462 1.26 -12.91 20.58
N THR A 463 2.05 -12.96 21.66
CA THR A 463 3.50 -12.71 21.55
C THR A 463 4.25 -13.84 20.86
N THR A 464 3.79 -15.07 21.03
CA THR A 464 4.33 -16.26 20.35
C THR A 464 3.66 -16.54 19.00
N LYS A 465 2.57 -15.79 18.68
CA LYS A 465 1.78 -15.95 17.46
C LYS A 465 1.10 -17.32 17.33
N ASP A 466 0.67 -17.87 18.45
CA ASP A 466 0.04 -19.18 18.53
C ASP A 466 -1.45 -19.10 18.14
N ILE A 467 -1.70 -19.22 16.85
CA ILE A 467 -3.05 -19.19 16.27
C ILE A 467 -3.85 -20.43 16.67
N ASP A 468 -3.21 -21.58 16.76
CA ASP A 468 -3.89 -22.84 17.05
C ASP A 468 -4.46 -22.84 18.47
N PHE A 469 -3.73 -22.28 19.42
CA PHE A 469 -4.23 -22.04 20.78
C PHE A 469 -5.40 -21.05 20.79
N LEU A 470 -5.28 -19.93 20.07
CA LEU A 470 -6.37 -18.94 19.96
C LEU A 470 -7.63 -19.51 19.30
N GLU A 471 -7.46 -20.39 18.31
CA GLU A 471 -8.60 -21.07 17.67
C GLU A 471 -9.36 -21.97 18.64
N GLN A 472 -8.67 -22.66 19.54
CA GLN A 472 -9.29 -23.49 20.58
C GLN A 472 -9.94 -22.64 21.68
N LEU A 473 -9.36 -21.48 21.98
CA LEU A 473 -9.78 -20.62 23.08
C LEU A 473 -11.11 -19.89 22.80
N PHE A 474 -11.38 -19.50 21.57
CA PHE A 474 -12.64 -18.86 21.19
C PHE A 474 -13.72 -19.90 20.88
N SER A 475 -14.90 -19.75 21.49
CA SER A 475 -16.05 -20.60 21.13
C SER A 475 -16.49 -20.37 19.68
N GLU A 476 -17.14 -21.36 19.05
CA GLU A 476 -17.50 -21.32 17.64
C GLU A 476 -18.42 -20.15 17.30
N ASN A 477 -19.33 -19.81 18.22
CA ASN A 477 -20.26 -18.70 18.08
C ASN A 477 -19.81 -17.46 18.86
N ALA A 478 -18.51 -17.29 19.10
CA ALA A 478 -18.00 -16.16 19.85
C ALA A 478 -18.44 -14.82 19.24
N LEU A 479 -18.92 -13.92 20.09
CA LEU A 479 -19.23 -12.54 19.72
C LEU A 479 -17.96 -11.70 19.85
N ILE A 480 -17.41 -11.26 18.72
CA ILE A 480 -16.20 -10.44 18.70
C ILE A 480 -16.55 -9.06 18.17
N ILE A 481 -16.39 -8.05 19.03
CA ILE A 481 -16.66 -6.64 18.71
C ILE A 481 -15.36 -5.86 18.84
N VAL A 482 -14.95 -5.19 17.76
CA VAL A 482 -13.75 -4.35 17.73
C VAL A 482 -14.17 -2.92 17.43
N GLY A 483 -13.89 -2.01 18.35
CA GLY A 483 -14.12 -0.59 18.18
C GLY A 483 -12.99 0.04 17.34
N THR A 484 -13.37 0.91 16.44
CA THR A 484 -12.45 1.75 15.67
C THR A 484 -12.91 3.20 15.79
N VAL A 485 -12.02 4.10 16.15
CA VAL A 485 -12.36 5.53 16.21
C VAL A 485 -12.49 6.06 14.80
N VAL A 486 -13.70 6.47 14.43
CA VAL A 486 -13.96 7.17 13.19
C VAL A 486 -14.33 8.60 13.54
N ARG A 487 -13.54 9.53 13.02
CA ARG A 487 -13.85 10.94 13.13
C ARG A 487 -14.90 11.28 12.09
N THR A 488 -16.14 11.47 12.51
CA THR A 488 -17.22 11.98 11.65
C THR A 488 -17.33 13.48 11.82
N ASN A 489 -17.24 14.21 10.72
CA ASN A 489 -17.62 15.62 10.70
C ASN A 489 -19.07 15.74 10.24
N PRO A 490 -20.00 16.22 11.05
CA PRO A 490 -21.15 16.93 10.54
C PRO A 490 -20.98 18.43 10.81
N ARG A 491 -20.91 19.24 9.76
CA ARG A 491 -21.29 20.64 9.90
C ARG A 491 -22.77 20.68 10.26
N THR A 492 -23.07 20.91 11.52
CA THR A 492 -24.35 21.49 11.90
C THR A 492 -24.27 23.00 11.67
N GLU A 493 -25.35 23.58 11.17
CA GLU A 493 -25.49 25.03 10.87
C GLU A 493 -25.16 25.97 12.05
N ASN A 494 -24.81 25.45 13.22
CA ASN A 494 -24.53 26.18 14.46
C ASN A 494 -23.07 26.09 14.97
N GLY A 495 -22.10 25.61 14.15
CA GLY A 495 -20.68 25.81 14.46
C GLY A 495 -20.11 25.01 15.63
N TYR A 496 -20.81 24.01 16.17
CA TYR A 496 -20.32 23.13 17.21
C TYR A 496 -19.75 21.85 16.58
N LEU A 497 -18.51 21.51 16.97
CA LEU A 497 -17.84 20.25 16.59
C LEU A 497 -18.63 19.07 17.19
N SER A 498 -19.05 18.14 16.35
CA SER A 498 -19.63 16.89 16.82
C SER A 498 -18.55 15.96 17.34
N PRO A 499 -18.83 15.23 18.44
CA PRO A 499 -17.87 14.30 19.03
C PRO A 499 -17.58 13.10 18.12
N SER A 500 -16.37 12.53 18.20
CA SER A 500 -15.95 11.32 17.50
C SER A 500 -16.88 10.16 17.71
N GLN A 501 -17.05 9.38 16.67
CA GLN A 501 -17.80 8.15 16.73
C GLN A 501 -16.86 6.97 16.74
N VAL A 502 -16.96 6.12 17.79
CA VAL A 502 -16.33 4.80 17.74
C VAL A 502 -17.26 3.90 16.93
N ILE A 503 -16.78 3.44 15.77
CA ILE A 503 -17.49 2.43 14.97
C ILE A 503 -17.10 1.05 15.46
N TYR A 504 -18.11 0.26 15.83
CA TYR A 504 -17.92 -1.10 16.28
C TYR A 504 -18.21 -2.09 15.15
N ASN A 505 -17.24 -2.95 14.86
CA ASN A 505 -17.35 -4.02 13.88
C ASN A 505 -17.55 -5.36 14.57
N VAL A 506 -18.61 -6.06 14.22
CA VAL A 506 -18.88 -7.43 14.69
C VAL A 506 -18.22 -8.41 13.72
N LYS A 507 -17.38 -9.29 14.26
CA LYS A 507 -16.67 -10.33 13.48
C LYS A 507 -17.04 -11.71 13.99
N SER A 508 -17.10 -12.68 13.09
CA SER A 508 -17.11 -14.09 13.47
C SER A 508 -15.72 -14.52 13.96
N LYS A 509 -15.65 -15.61 14.73
CA LYS A 509 -14.37 -16.26 15.11
C LYS A 509 -13.45 -16.43 13.90
N ARG A 510 -13.94 -16.99 12.81
CA ARG A 510 -13.17 -17.20 11.57
C ARG A 510 -12.59 -15.90 11.02
N GLN A 511 -13.42 -14.87 10.83
CA GLN A 511 -12.97 -13.57 10.31
C GLN A 511 -11.91 -12.92 11.21
N TYR A 512 -12.08 -13.05 12.53
CA TYR A 512 -11.13 -12.52 13.48
C TYR A 512 -9.78 -13.24 13.43
N LEU A 513 -9.78 -14.58 13.43
CA LEU A 513 -8.57 -15.38 13.40
C LEU A 513 -7.84 -15.27 12.04
N GLU A 514 -8.57 -15.21 10.93
CA GLU A 514 -7.97 -14.95 9.62
C GLU A 514 -7.25 -13.59 9.59
N ARG A 515 -7.87 -12.55 10.15
CA ARG A 515 -7.22 -11.25 10.28
C ARG A 515 -5.99 -11.31 11.19
N LEU A 516 -6.09 -12.03 12.29
CA LEU A 516 -4.99 -12.17 13.24
C LEU A 516 -3.80 -12.94 12.65
N LYS A 517 -4.06 -13.98 11.83
CA LYS A 517 -3.03 -14.69 11.04
C LYS A 517 -2.24 -13.73 10.16
N GLN A 518 -2.93 -12.81 9.47
CA GLN A 518 -2.28 -11.78 8.65
C GLN A 518 -1.41 -10.84 9.50
N VAL A 519 -1.93 -10.38 10.64
CA VAL A 519 -1.20 -9.53 11.58
C VAL A 519 0.06 -10.25 12.10
N PHE A 520 -0.05 -11.52 12.44
CA PHE A 520 1.06 -12.34 12.94
C PHE A 520 2.15 -12.58 11.87
N GLN A 521 1.75 -12.73 10.61
CA GLN A 521 2.67 -12.85 9.49
C GLN A 521 3.39 -11.53 9.17
N ALA A 522 2.67 -10.42 9.26
CA ALA A 522 3.20 -9.10 8.92
C ALA A 522 4.19 -8.53 9.95
N ASN A 523 4.14 -8.97 11.21
CA ASN A 523 4.97 -8.43 12.29
C ASN A 523 6.02 -9.45 12.75
N LYS A 524 7.26 -9.04 12.98
CA LYS A 524 8.31 -9.89 13.56
C LYS A 524 8.10 -10.04 15.06
N LYS A 525 7.79 -8.93 15.74
CA LYS A 525 7.56 -8.89 17.18
C LYS A 525 6.16 -8.35 17.46
N ILE A 526 5.50 -8.95 18.43
CA ILE A 526 4.23 -8.47 18.97
C ILE A 526 4.36 -8.49 20.49
N GLY A 527 4.01 -7.38 21.12
CA GLY A 527 3.94 -7.22 22.56
C GLY A 527 2.51 -6.92 23.00
N LEU A 528 2.07 -7.58 24.06
CA LEU A 528 0.80 -7.30 24.72
C LEU A 528 1.07 -7.02 26.20
N THR A 529 0.47 -5.97 26.73
CA THR A 529 0.48 -5.65 28.16
C THR A 529 -0.95 -5.60 28.66
N PHE A 530 -1.16 -6.19 29.82
CA PHE A 530 -2.45 -6.18 30.52
C PHE A 530 -2.30 -5.52 31.87
N SER A 531 -3.19 -4.59 32.22
CA SER A 531 -3.27 -3.94 33.52
C SER A 531 -4.73 -3.71 33.94
N ASP A 532 -4.94 -3.25 35.14
CA ASP A 532 -6.23 -2.82 35.68
C ASP A 532 -7.34 -3.89 35.57
N PHE A 533 -6.99 -5.11 36.01
CA PHE A 533 -7.90 -6.25 35.92
C PHE A 533 -9.11 -6.10 36.87
N HIS A 534 -10.29 -6.21 36.33
CA HIS A 534 -11.54 -6.32 37.05
C HIS A 534 -12.23 -7.62 36.66
N ILE A 535 -12.33 -8.55 37.60
CA ILE A 535 -12.89 -9.88 37.41
C ILE A 535 -14.26 -9.96 38.05
N MET A 536 -15.28 -10.20 37.27
CA MET A 536 -16.68 -10.24 37.68
C MET A 536 -17.24 -11.65 37.45
N ARG A 537 -18.07 -12.12 38.40
CA ARG A 537 -18.81 -13.36 38.23
C ARG A 537 -20.19 -13.12 37.63
N HIS A 538 -20.70 -14.10 36.90
CA HIS A 538 -22.07 -14.06 36.41
C HIS A 538 -23.07 -14.15 37.56
N PRO A 539 -24.15 -13.34 37.59
CA PRO A 539 -25.07 -13.29 38.73
C PRO A 539 -25.84 -14.61 38.99
N THR A 540 -26.08 -15.40 37.95
CA THR A 540 -26.93 -16.61 38.04
C THR A 540 -26.29 -17.88 37.46
N GLN A 541 -25.16 -17.79 36.76
CA GLN A 541 -24.50 -18.95 36.15
C GLN A 541 -23.09 -19.12 36.72
N PRO A 542 -22.87 -20.08 37.63
CA PRO A 542 -21.53 -20.42 38.11
C PRO A 542 -20.62 -20.87 36.96
N GLY A 543 -19.36 -20.52 37.02
CA GLY A 543 -18.37 -20.87 36.01
C GLY A 543 -18.27 -19.87 34.85
N ILE A 544 -19.15 -18.87 34.78
CA ILE A 544 -19.06 -17.79 33.79
C ILE A 544 -18.55 -16.51 34.45
N TYR A 545 -17.54 -15.90 33.84
CA TYR A 545 -16.85 -14.71 34.35
C TYR A 545 -16.64 -13.66 33.26
N GLY A 546 -16.82 -12.39 33.66
CA GLY A 546 -16.37 -11.25 32.84
C GLY A 546 -15.03 -10.75 33.34
N VAL A 547 -14.12 -10.51 32.45
CA VAL A 547 -12.83 -9.89 32.74
C VAL A 547 -12.70 -8.62 31.93
N SER A 548 -12.65 -7.48 32.59
CA SER A 548 -12.28 -6.21 31.96
C SER A 548 -10.88 -5.81 32.38
N LEU A 549 -10.15 -5.18 31.46
CA LEU A 549 -8.77 -4.77 31.69
C LEU A 549 -8.35 -3.70 30.69
N ARG A 550 -7.26 -3.02 30.99
CA ARG A 550 -6.55 -2.17 30.03
C ARG A 550 -5.56 -3.01 29.26
N GLN A 551 -5.63 -2.94 27.92
CA GLN A 551 -4.74 -3.64 27.02
C GLN A 551 -3.88 -2.63 26.25
N GLY A 552 -2.56 -2.72 26.39
CA GLY A 552 -1.62 -2.11 25.46
C GLY A 552 -1.15 -3.16 24.45
N TYR A 553 -1.22 -2.83 23.19
CA TYR A 553 -0.68 -3.63 22.09
C TYR A 553 0.49 -2.90 21.44
N SER A 554 1.56 -3.61 21.12
CA SER A 554 2.70 -3.09 20.39
C SER A 554 3.21 -4.13 19.41
N SER A 555 3.59 -3.70 18.22
CA SER A 555 4.23 -4.53 17.21
C SER A 555 5.29 -3.73 16.45
N ASP A 556 5.99 -4.37 15.51
CA ASP A 556 6.94 -3.66 14.64
C ASP A 556 6.27 -2.56 13.83
N LEU A 557 4.96 -2.67 13.59
CA LEU A 557 4.19 -1.81 12.69
C LEU A 557 3.19 -0.91 13.41
N TYR A 558 2.79 -1.24 14.66
CA TYR A 558 1.65 -0.60 15.29
C TYR A 558 1.64 -0.72 16.82
N SER A 559 1.09 0.29 17.49
CA SER A 559 0.78 0.24 18.91
C SER A 559 -0.58 0.85 19.19
N ASP A 560 -1.34 0.25 20.09
CA ASP A 560 -2.58 0.79 20.62
C ASP A 560 -2.70 0.62 22.13
N ASP A 561 -3.63 1.38 22.71
CA ASP A 561 -4.00 1.30 24.10
C ASP A 561 -5.53 1.42 24.20
N GLY A 562 -6.13 0.51 24.91
CA GLY A 562 -7.57 0.47 25.02
C GLY A 562 -8.07 -0.46 26.12
N TYR A 563 -9.36 -0.62 26.15
CA TYR A 563 -10.02 -1.48 27.11
C TYR A 563 -10.52 -2.77 26.45
N LEU A 564 -10.22 -3.89 27.06
CA LEU A 564 -10.64 -5.22 26.64
C LEU A 564 -11.65 -5.77 27.64
N PHE A 565 -12.76 -6.30 27.13
CA PHE A 565 -13.66 -7.13 27.93
C PHE A 565 -13.75 -8.52 27.31
N LEU A 566 -13.69 -9.55 28.16
CA LEU A 566 -13.82 -10.95 27.78
C LEU A 566 -14.90 -11.61 28.67
N LEU A 567 -15.81 -12.36 28.04
CA LEU A 567 -16.69 -13.27 28.72
C LEU A 567 -16.11 -14.67 28.62
N TRP A 568 -15.67 -15.19 29.76
CA TRP A 568 -15.09 -16.51 29.92
C TRP A 568 -16.10 -17.52 30.40
N ASP A 569 -16.02 -18.73 29.88
CA ASP A 569 -16.72 -19.91 30.36
C ASP A 569 -15.72 -20.95 30.90
N PHE A 570 -15.70 -21.14 32.20
CA PHE A 570 -14.89 -22.11 32.93
C PHE A 570 -15.71 -23.30 33.44
N ARG A 571 -16.89 -23.55 32.88
CA ARG A 571 -17.70 -24.72 33.25
C ARG A 571 -16.99 -26.03 32.87
N ASP A 572 -16.20 -26.03 31.81
CA ASP A 572 -15.18 -27.04 31.58
C ASP A 572 -13.81 -26.43 31.96
N GLU A 573 -13.31 -26.85 33.13
CA GLU A 573 -12.04 -26.31 33.65
C GLU A 573 -10.81 -26.73 32.83
N ASN A 574 -10.92 -27.82 32.06
CA ASN A 574 -9.84 -28.30 31.19
C ASN A 574 -9.80 -27.60 29.81
N ALA A 575 -10.92 -27.04 29.40
CA ALA A 575 -11.05 -26.38 28.09
C ALA A 575 -11.90 -25.10 28.20
N PRO A 576 -11.48 -24.09 28.97
CA PRO A 576 -12.25 -22.86 29.11
C PRO A 576 -12.28 -22.09 27.80
N GLN A 577 -13.39 -21.43 27.50
CA GLN A 577 -13.64 -20.74 26.26
C GLN A 577 -14.00 -19.27 26.45
N ILE A 578 -13.64 -18.45 25.47
CA ILE A 578 -14.07 -17.06 25.36
C ILE A 578 -15.31 -16.99 24.48
N HIS A 579 -16.42 -16.55 25.03
CA HIS A 579 -17.68 -16.37 24.31
C HIS A 579 -17.90 -14.95 23.79
N VAL A 580 -17.34 -13.95 24.46
CA VAL A 580 -17.42 -12.56 24.03
C VAL A 580 -16.05 -11.91 24.18
N ARG A 581 -15.64 -11.19 23.15
CA ARG A 581 -14.49 -10.30 23.15
C ARG A 581 -14.92 -8.93 22.64
N THR A 582 -14.77 -7.90 23.45
CA THR A 582 -14.94 -6.52 22.97
C THR A 582 -13.67 -5.74 23.21
N TRP A 583 -13.29 -4.90 22.26
CA TRP A 583 -12.18 -3.99 22.42
C TRP A 583 -12.62 -2.56 22.07
N GLN A 584 -12.16 -1.60 22.84
CA GLN A 584 -12.56 -0.22 22.80
C GLN A 584 -11.34 0.66 23.05
N PRO A 585 -11.05 1.69 22.21
CA PRO A 585 -9.93 2.60 22.41
C PRO A 585 -10.08 3.39 23.72
N SER A 586 -8.95 3.72 24.37
CA SER A 586 -8.91 4.44 25.65
C SER A 586 -9.17 5.94 25.52
N LEU A 587 -8.93 6.53 24.35
CA LEU A 587 -9.07 7.96 24.12
C LEU A 587 -10.32 8.28 23.30
N GLN A 588 -11.02 9.32 23.73
CA GLN A 588 -12.07 10.00 22.94
C GLN A 588 -11.43 11.02 21.97
N GLU A 589 -12.26 11.63 21.10
CA GLU A 589 -11.81 12.62 20.09
C GLU A 589 -11.04 13.81 20.62
N ASP A 590 -11.43 14.29 21.78
CA ASP A 590 -10.84 15.45 22.43
C ASP A 590 -9.55 15.11 23.20
N ASN A 591 -8.98 13.91 22.99
CA ASN A 591 -7.89 13.33 23.78
C ASN A 591 -8.22 13.17 25.28
N THR A 592 -9.48 13.26 25.69
CA THR A 592 -9.89 12.90 27.02
C THR A 592 -9.96 11.37 27.14
N GLN A 593 -9.61 10.85 28.32
CA GLN A 593 -9.80 9.44 28.60
C GLN A 593 -11.29 9.12 28.62
N LEU A 594 -11.65 7.97 28.09
CA LEU A 594 -13.00 7.44 28.19
C LEU A 594 -13.36 7.36 29.69
N PRO A 595 -14.46 8.00 30.15
CA PRO A 595 -14.83 7.93 31.56
C PRO A 595 -15.07 6.46 31.95
N GLU A 596 -14.65 6.08 33.14
CA GLU A 596 -14.75 4.70 33.66
C GLU A 596 -16.16 4.13 33.53
N GLU A 597 -17.17 4.98 33.67
CA GLU A 597 -18.59 4.66 33.52
C GLU A 597 -19.03 4.32 32.10
N ALA A 598 -18.28 4.82 31.10
CA ALA A 598 -18.50 4.55 29.69
C ALA A 598 -17.70 3.35 29.18
N VAL A 599 -16.73 2.88 29.98
CA VAL A 599 -15.93 1.70 29.65
C VAL A 599 -16.78 0.44 29.88
N PHE A 600 -16.96 -0.36 28.84
CA PHE A 600 -17.65 -1.68 28.87
C PHE A 600 -19.11 -1.68 29.32
N ASN A 601 -19.77 -0.56 29.36
CA ASN A 601 -21.21 -0.59 29.49
C ASN A 601 -21.81 -1.01 28.14
N ILE A 602 -22.19 -2.28 27.97
CA ILE A 602 -22.91 -2.76 26.78
C ILE A 602 -24.18 -1.92 26.51
N ARG A 603 -24.71 -1.23 27.52
CA ARG A 603 -25.78 -0.24 27.36
C ARG A 603 -25.31 1.03 26.61
N ASN A 604 -24.04 1.40 26.72
CA ASN A 604 -23.47 2.51 25.96
C ASN A 604 -23.22 2.13 24.49
N PHE A 605 -23.24 0.85 24.14
CA PHE A 605 -23.40 0.40 22.76
C PHE A 605 -24.83 0.60 22.22
N ASN A 606 -25.77 1.06 23.04
CA ASN A 606 -27.10 1.54 22.63
C ASN A 606 -27.07 3.07 22.55
N LEU A 607 -26.37 3.64 21.62
CA LEU A 607 -26.60 5.03 21.25
C LEU A 607 -27.97 5.13 20.56
N GLN A 608 -28.82 5.96 21.12
CA GLN A 608 -30.14 6.32 20.58
C GLN A 608 -30.00 7.00 19.23
#